data_61d9dc3ccd072a97a5fc9e4b1aa09ced
#
_entry.id   61d9dc3ccd072a97a5fc9e4b1aa09ced
#
_cell.length_a   1.000
_cell.length_b   1.000
_cell.length_c   1.000
_cell.angle_alpha   90.00
_cell.angle_beta   90.00
_cell.angle_gamma   90.00
#
_symmetry.space_group_name_H-M   'P 1'
#
loop_
_entity.id
_entity.type
_entity.pdbx_description
1 polymer ?
#
loop_
_entity_poly.entity_id
_entity_poly.type
_entity_poly.pdbx_seq_one_letter_code
_entity_poly.pdbx_strand_id
1 'polypeptide(L)'
;MKKVTLLIVLSLIILSCAGNGSGRFFGRGVNIAMDPRTLGTQIDDSIMQQNLLARLVLTNKKHFLTIGVKVIDGRIFVTGKVDDPEEKLKITKIAWETKGARSVNNDIKIKEEFNFKVSAKDALITSQLRVAMIIDKEIKNSNYKIDTYKKKIYIYGIAYNEKERRKVINEAKEILDVENVIASILLVEDLSRQSN
;
A
#
# COMPACT_ATOMS: atom_id res chain seq x y z
N MET A 1 41.21 21.15 19.51
CA MET A 1 39.95 20.86 20.18
C MET A 1 38.75 20.96 19.21
N LYS A 2 38.53 22.08 18.46
CA LYS A 2 37.36 22.23 17.53
C LYS A 2 37.27 21.16 16.42
N LYS A 3 38.41 20.67 15.89
CA LYS A 3 38.41 19.62 14.85
C LYS A 3 38.02 18.23 15.39
N VAL A 4 38.35 17.93 16.64
CA VAL A 4 37.99 16.67 17.30
C VAL A 4 36.50 16.65 17.66
N THR A 5 35.97 17.77 18.14
CA THR A 5 34.51 17.90 18.38
C THR A 5 33.69 17.77 17.10
N LEU A 6 34.17 18.33 15.98
CA LEU A 6 33.50 18.19 14.67
C LEU A 6 33.47 16.73 14.18
N LEU A 7 34.58 16.00 14.39
CA LEU A 7 34.67 14.57 14.04
C LEU A 7 33.74 13.70 14.89
N ILE A 8 33.62 14.02 16.20
CA ILE A 8 32.69 13.29 17.09
C ILE A 8 31.25 13.56 16.73
N VAL A 9 30.88 14.81 16.40
CA VAL A 9 29.52 15.16 15.95
C VAL A 9 29.18 14.50 14.60
N LEU A 10 30.15 14.47 13.67
CA LEU A 10 29.98 13.81 12.38
C LEU A 10 29.83 12.29 12.55
N SER A 11 30.57 11.66 13.45
CA SER A 11 30.47 10.24 13.80
C SER A 11 29.11 9.88 14.40
N LEU A 12 28.56 10.74 15.28
CA LEU A 12 27.20 10.56 15.85
C LEU A 12 26.08 10.65 14.82
N ILE A 13 26.24 11.50 13.81
CA ILE A 13 25.26 11.62 12.71
C ILE A 13 25.27 10.36 11.83
N ILE A 14 26.42 9.76 11.60
CA ILE A 14 26.54 8.53 10.80
C ILE A 14 26.00 7.31 11.56
N LEU A 15 26.14 7.24 12.88
CA LEU A 15 25.54 6.16 13.69
C LEU A 15 24.01 6.25 13.75
N SER A 16 23.42 7.43 13.66
CA SER A 16 21.98 7.62 13.65
C SER A 16 21.30 7.05 12.39
N CYS A 17 22.02 7.00 11.25
CA CYS A 17 21.52 6.34 10.04
C CYS A 17 21.60 4.80 10.10
N ALA A 18 22.44 4.20 10.93
CA ALA A 18 22.52 2.75 11.09
C ALA A 18 21.38 2.17 11.94
N GLY A 19 20.71 2.99 12.78
CA GLY A 19 19.59 2.59 13.62
C GLY A 19 18.26 2.34 12.89
N ASN A 20 18.15 2.74 11.61
CA ASN A 20 16.91 2.58 10.84
C ASN A 20 16.76 1.19 10.17
N GLY A 21 17.76 0.32 10.28
CA GLY A 21 17.72 -1.05 9.71
C GLY A 21 16.98 -2.07 10.59
N SER A 22 17.07 -1.94 11.91
CA SER A 22 16.50 -2.91 12.85
C SER A 22 14.98 -2.77 13.03
N GLY A 23 14.43 -1.56 12.93
CA GLY A 23 12.97 -1.34 13.05
C GLY A 23 12.16 -1.93 11.87
N ARG A 24 12.76 -2.06 10.69
CA ARG A 24 12.11 -2.69 9.53
C ARG A 24 12.06 -4.21 9.63
N PHE A 25 13.01 -4.85 10.31
CA PHE A 25 12.99 -6.29 10.52
C PHE A 25 11.95 -6.70 11.57
N PHE A 26 11.89 -5.99 12.69
CA PHE A 26 10.87 -6.25 13.73
C PHE A 26 9.46 -5.89 13.26
N GLY A 27 9.28 -4.79 12.53
CA GLY A 27 7.97 -4.41 11.99
C GLY A 27 7.45 -5.39 10.92
N ARG A 28 8.32 -6.00 10.11
CA ARG A 28 7.93 -7.04 9.15
C ARG A 28 7.53 -8.35 9.84
N GLY A 29 8.23 -8.76 10.89
CA GLY A 29 7.92 -9.97 11.63
C GLY A 29 6.57 -9.91 12.34
N VAL A 30 6.24 -8.79 12.96
CA VAL A 30 4.95 -8.58 13.63
C VAL A 30 3.79 -8.53 12.62
N ASN A 31 4.01 -7.90 11.45
CA ASN A 31 3.01 -7.87 10.38
C ASN A 31 2.74 -9.25 9.79
N ILE A 32 3.77 -10.09 9.64
CA ILE A 32 3.64 -11.48 9.18
C ILE A 32 2.82 -12.31 10.17
N ALA A 33 3.06 -12.15 11.48
CA ALA A 33 2.33 -12.89 12.52
C ALA A 33 0.86 -12.47 12.67
N MET A 34 0.50 -11.25 12.20
CA MET A 34 -0.87 -10.73 12.23
C MET A 34 -1.63 -10.88 10.90
N ASP A 35 -0.96 -11.33 9.84
CA ASP A 35 -1.56 -11.57 8.53
C ASP A 35 -2.26 -12.94 8.53
N PRO A 36 -3.56 -13.02 8.19
CA PRO A 36 -4.32 -14.26 8.20
C PRO A 36 -3.93 -15.24 7.09
N ARG A 37 -3.06 -14.85 6.16
CA ARG A 37 -2.55 -15.74 5.11
C ARG A 37 -1.42 -16.62 5.64
N THR A 38 -1.28 -17.82 5.08
CA THR A 38 -0.12 -18.67 5.39
C THR A 38 1.19 -17.97 4.98
N LEU A 39 2.30 -18.30 5.63
CA LEU A 39 3.63 -17.78 5.25
C LEU A 39 3.94 -18.05 3.77
N GLY A 40 3.60 -19.24 3.28
CA GLY A 40 3.79 -19.59 1.87
C GLY A 40 3.03 -18.65 0.94
N THR A 41 1.76 -18.36 1.24
CA THR A 41 0.97 -17.40 0.43
C THR A 41 1.56 -15.98 0.50
N GLN A 42 2.02 -15.55 1.67
CA GLN A 42 2.65 -14.22 1.81
C GLN A 42 3.95 -14.10 1.00
N ILE A 43 4.76 -15.19 0.98
CA ILE A 43 5.99 -15.25 0.18
C ILE A 43 5.65 -15.23 -1.31
N ASP A 44 4.74 -16.07 -1.77
CA ASP A 44 4.31 -16.15 -3.17
C ASP A 44 3.77 -14.79 -3.65
N ASP A 45 2.91 -14.15 -2.87
CA ASP A 45 2.38 -12.82 -3.15
C ASP A 45 3.48 -11.75 -3.21
N SER A 46 4.47 -11.82 -2.32
CA SER A 46 5.59 -10.90 -2.30
C SER A 46 6.48 -11.05 -3.53
N ILE A 47 6.77 -12.29 -3.94
CA ILE A 47 7.53 -12.59 -5.15
C ILE A 47 6.77 -12.08 -6.38
N MET A 48 5.48 -12.36 -6.47
CA MET A 48 4.62 -11.91 -7.56
C MET A 48 4.61 -10.37 -7.66
N GLN A 49 4.46 -9.70 -6.51
CA GLN A 49 4.47 -8.23 -6.44
C GLN A 49 5.80 -7.64 -6.93
N GLN A 50 6.93 -8.19 -6.50
CA GLN A 50 8.24 -7.71 -6.91
C GLN A 50 8.51 -7.97 -8.40
N ASN A 51 8.13 -9.14 -8.91
CA ASN A 51 8.27 -9.47 -10.32
C ASN A 51 7.44 -8.53 -11.20
N LEU A 52 6.20 -8.23 -10.81
CA LEU A 52 5.37 -7.29 -11.54
C LEU A 52 5.97 -5.88 -11.50
N LEU A 53 6.40 -5.39 -10.34
CA LEU A 53 7.06 -4.09 -10.23
C LEU A 53 8.32 -3.99 -11.10
N ALA A 54 9.16 -5.03 -11.11
CA ALA A 54 10.35 -5.07 -11.95
C ALA A 54 10.00 -4.98 -13.44
N ARG A 55 8.99 -5.74 -13.91
CA ARG A 55 8.52 -5.67 -15.31
C ARG A 55 7.98 -4.29 -15.67
N LEU A 56 7.23 -3.66 -14.75
CA LEU A 56 6.71 -2.29 -14.96
C LEU A 56 7.84 -1.27 -15.07
N VAL A 57 8.86 -1.37 -14.20
CA VAL A 57 10.04 -0.49 -14.24
C VAL A 57 10.87 -0.67 -15.51
N LEU A 58 11.02 -1.90 -16.00
CA LEU A 58 11.67 -2.19 -17.28
C LEU A 58 10.92 -1.57 -18.46
N THR A 59 9.59 -1.48 -18.37
CA THR A 59 8.76 -0.84 -19.40
C THR A 59 8.87 0.68 -19.37
N ASN A 60 8.86 1.27 -18.18
CA ASN A 60 9.03 2.71 -17.97
C ASN A 60 9.57 2.96 -16.55
N LYS A 61 10.79 3.50 -16.45
CA LYS A 61 11.45 3.78 -15.16
C LYS A 61 10.63 4.68 -14.22
N LYS A 62 9.77 5.54 -14.76
CA LYS A 62 8.87 6.38 -13.95
C LYS A 62 7.89 5.56 -13.12
N HIS A 63 7.52 4.33 -13.55
CA HIS A 63 6.59 3.46 -12.82
C HIS A 63 7.05 3.13 -11.41
N PHE A 64 8.36 3.13 -11.14
CA PHE A 64 8.90 2.94 -9.79
C PHE A 64 8.35 3.94 -8.78
N LEU A 65 8.13 5.20 -9.21
CA LEU A 65 7.65 6.28 -8.36
C LEU A 65 6.14 6.50 -8.46
N THR A 66 5.53 6.15 -9.60
CA THR A 66 4.15 6.54 -9.91
C THR A 66 3.14 5.41 -9.76
N ILE A 67 3.61 4.15 -9.77
CA ILE A 67 2.73 2.97 -9.71
C ILE A 67 2.95 2.21 -8.41
N GLY A 68 1.86 1.97 -7.70
CA GLY A 68 1.82 1.08 -6.55
C GLY A 68 1.20 -0.26 -6.92
N VAL A 69 1.84 -1.34 -6.50
CA VAL A 69 1.32 -2.70 -6.64
C VAL A 69 1.13 -3.32 -5.25
N LYS A 70 0.01 -3.98 -5.04
CA LYS A 70 -0.23 -4.88 -3.91
C LYS A 70 -0.76 -6.19 -4.43
N VAL A 71 -0.24 -7.30 -3.91
CA VAL A 71 -0.76 -8.63 -4.20
C VAL A 71 -1.29 -9.25 -2.91
N ILE A 72 -2.49 -9.83 -2.98
CA ILE A 72 -3.16 -10.48 -1.86
C ILE A 72 -3.81 -11.75 -2.39
N ASP A 73 -3.29 -12.90 -1.98
CA ASP A 73 -3.80 -14.22 -2.39
C ASP A 73 -3.90 -14.35 -3.93
N GLY A 74 -2.84 -13.90 -4.64
CA GLY A 74 -2.78 -13.89 -6.10
C GLY A 74 -3.66 -12.82 -6.78
N ARG A 75 -4.39 -12.02 -6.02
CA ARG A 75 -5.18 -10.89 -6.55
C ARG A 75 -4.31 -9.64 -6.58
N ILE A 76 -4.15 -9.08 -7.76
CA ILE A 76 -3.28 -7.93 -8.02
C ILE A 76 -4.10 -6.64 -7.98
N PHE A 77 -3.67 -5.70 -7.15
CA PHE A 77 -4.23 -4.35 -7.05
C PHE A 77 -3.17 -3.36 -7.53
N VAL A 78 -3.48 -2.62 -8.58
CA VAL A 78 -2.58 -1.61 -9.14
C VAL A 78 -3.18 -0.23 -8.97
N THR A 79 -2.42 0.67 -8.39
CA THR A 79 -2.80 2.06 -8.13
C THR A 79 -1.74 3.01 -8.64
N GLY A 80 -2.09 4.28 -8.75
CA GLY A 80 -1.13 5.31 -9.15
C GLY A 80 -1.65 6.23 -10.24
N LYS A 81 -0.72 6.91 -10.92
CA LYS A 81 -1.04 7.86 -11.98
C LYS A 81 -0.13 7.66 -13.18
N VAL A 82 -0.70 7.67 -14.38
CA VAL A 82 0.00 7.61 -15.67
C VAL A 82 -0.36 8.80 -16.54
N ASP A 83 0.45 9.04 -17.56
CA ASP A 83 0.29 10.21 -18.42
C ASP A 83 -0.87 10.02 -19.43
N ASP A 84 -1.12 8.79 -19.87
CA ASP A 84 -2.12 8.50 -20.90
C ASP A 84 -2.87 7.17 -20.67
N PRO A 85 -4.04 6.97 -21.34
CA PRO A 85 -4.83 5.74 -21.23
C PRO A 85 -4.13 4.49 -21.78
N GLU A 86 -3.27 4.62 -22.77
CA GLU A 86 -2.54 3.51 -23.38
C GLU A 86 -1.57 2.89 -22.36
N GLU A 87 -0.88 3.74 -21.59
CA GLU A 87 0.01 3.31 -20.52
C GLU A 87 -0.76 2.51 -19.45
N LYS A 88 -1.98 2.96 -19.10
CA LYS A 88 -2.86 2.22 -18.18
C LYS A 88 -3.22 0.83 -18.74
N LEU A 89 -3.58 0.72 -20.02
CA LEU A 89 -3.90 -0.56 -20.65
C LEU A 89 -2.70 -1.49 -20.69
N LYS A 90 -1.51 -0.96 -21.00
CA LYS A 90 -0.25 -1.71 -21.02
C LYS A 90 0.09 -2.29 -19.65
N ILE A 91 -0.09 -1.49 -18.59
CA ILE A 91 0.09 -1.95 -17.21
C ILE A 91 -0.90 -3.06 -16.86
N THR A 92 -2.17 -2.92 -17.27
CA THR A 92 -3.20 -3.96 -17.07
C THR A 92 -2.79 -5.27 -17.72
N LYS A 93 -2.31 -5.22 -18.96
CA LYS A 93 -1.83 -6.39 -19.69
C LYS A 93 -0.66 -7.07 -18.95
N ILE A 94 0.36 -6.30 -18.57
CA ILE A 94 1.53 -6.81 -17.84
C ILE A 94 1.11 -7.48 -16.52
N ALA A 95 0.12 -6.92 -15.82
CA ALA A 95 -0.40 -7.48 -14.59
C ALA A 95 -1.09 -8.83 -14.83
N TRP A 96 -1.93 -8.96 -15.85
CA TRP A 96 -2.56 -10.23 -16.22
C TRP A 96 -1.58 -11.31 -16.67
N GLU A 97 -0.50 -10.92 -17.32
CA GLU A 97 0.58 -11.83 -17.74
C GLU A 97 1.49 -12.28 -16.57
N THR A 98 1.27 -11.78 -15.37
CA THR A 98 2.05 -12.18 -14.20
C THR A 98 1.63 -13.58 -13.75
N LYS A 99 2.61 -14.49 -13.67
CA LYS A 99 2.35 -15.90 -13.30
C LYS A 99 1.69 -15.97 -11.92
N GLY A 100 0.57 -16.68 -11.85
CA GLY A 100 -0.20 -16.86 -10.61
C GLY A 100 -1.25 -15.76 -10.37
N ALA A 101 -1.41 -14.78 -11.27
CA ALA A 101 -2.46 -13.78 -11.17
C ALA A 101 -3.85 -14.43 -11.22
N ARG A 102 -4.66 -14.22 -10.18
CA ARG A 102 -6.05 -14.70 -10.07
C ARG A 102 -7.06 -13.63 -10.49
N SER A 103 -6.74 -12.38 -10.19
CA SER A 103 -7.51 -11.22 -10.64
C SER A 103 -6.63 -9.97 -10.69
N VAL A 104 -7.04 -8.99 -11.49
CA VAL A 104 -6.36 -7.70 -11.60
C VAL A 104 -7.37 -6.57 -11.41
N ASN A 105 -7.20 -5.78 -10.37
CA ASN A 105 -7.92 -4.54 -10.12
C ASN A 105 -6.99 -3.36 -10.46
N ASN A 106 -7.27 -2.67 -11.56
CA ASN A 106 -6.48 -1.54 -12.01
C ASN A 106 -7.21 -0.20 -11.75
N ASP A 107 -6.83 0.44 -10.64
CA ASP A 107 -7.32 1.76 -10.21
C ASP A 107 -6.35 2.90 -10.54
N ILE A 108 -5.50 2.70 -11.55
CA ILE A 108 -4.62 3.76 -12.08
C ILE A 108 -5.49 4.89 -12.64
N LYS A 109 -5.13 6.11 -12.29
CA LYS A 109 -5.74 7.33 -12.80
C LYS A 109 -4.86 7.97 -13.87
N ILE A 110 -5.46 8.60 -14.86
CA ILE A 110 -4.73 9.44 -15.82
C ILE A 110 -4.35 10.73 -15.11
N LYS A 111 -3.11 11.19 -15.29
CA LYS A 111 -2.65 12.46 -14.72
C LYS A 111 -3.47 13.60 -15.34
N GLU A 112 -3.91 14.46 -14.48
CA GLU A 112 -4.45 15.78 -14.85
C GLU A 112 -3.42 16.85 -14.45
N GLU A 113 -3.66 18.09 -14.82
CA GLU A 113 -2.83 19.21 -14.36
C GLU A 113 -2.66 19.18 -12.84
N PHE A 114 -1.41 19.36 -12.39
CA PHE A 114 -1.09 19.28 -10.98
C PHE A 114 -1.79 20.40 -10.20
N ASN A 115 -2.73 20.04 -9.38
CA ASN A 115 -3.41 20.95 -8.46
C ASN A 115 -2.93 20.67 -7.02
N PHE A 116 -2.04 21.55 -6.55
CA PHE A 116 -1.45 21.43 -5.19
C PHE A 116 -2.53 21.36 -4.11
N LYS A 117 -3.60 22.18 -4.21
CA LYS A 117 -4.67 22.20 -3.21
C LYS A 117 -5.42 20.88 -3.12
N VAL A 118 -5.70 20.25 -4.29
CA VAL A 118 -6.35 18.91 -4.33
C VAL A 118 -5.43 17.86 -3.76
N SER A 119 -4.16 17.86 -4.14
CA SER A 119 -3.19 16.88 -3.65
C SER A 119 -2.94 16.99 -2.14
N ALA A 120 -2.91 18.20 -1.59
CA ALA A 120 -2.79 18.43 -0.16
C ALA A 120 -4.04 17.95 0.60
N LYS A 121 -5.25 18.16 0.07
CA LYS A 121 -6.49 17.63 0.65
C LYS A 121 -6.51 16.10 0.65
N ASP A 122 -6.14 15.47 -0.46
CA ASP A 122 -6.09 14.01 -0.55
C ASP A 122 -5.08 13.41 0.46
N ALA A 123 -3.93 14.06 0.64
CA ALA A 123 -2.95 13.65 1.66
C ALA A 123 -3.50 13.80 3.08
N LEU A 124 -4.24 14.87 3.37
CA LEU A 124 -4.88 15.09 4.66
C LEU A 124 -5.93 14.02 4.95
N ILE A 125 -6.82 13.74 4.00
CA ILE A 125 -7.84 12.68 4.09
C ILE A 125 -7.18 11.32 4.39
N THR A 126 -6.13 10.96 3.63
CA THR A 126 -5.40 9.70 3.86
C THR A 126 -4.80 9.64 5.25
N SER A 127 -4.23 10.75 5.73
CA SER A 127 -3.60 10.81 7.07
C SER A 127 -4.63 10.67 8.18
N GLN A 128 -5.77 11.35 8.07
CA GLN A 128 -6.86 11.26 9.03
C GLN A 128 -7.39 9.84 9.15
N LEU A 129 -7.66 9.17 8.02
CA LEU A 129 -8.14 7.79 8.02
C LEU A 129 -7.10 6.84 8.64
N ARG A 130 -5.81 7.00 8.31
CA ARG A 130 -4.76 6.18 8.92
C ARG A 130 -4.72 6.33 10.44
N VAL A 131 -4.85 7.55 10.94
CA VAL A 131 -4.89 7.82 12.39
C VAL A 131 -6.13 7.17 13.02
N ALA A 132 -7.31 7.33 12.44
CA ALA A 132 -8.54 6.71 12.91
C ALA A 132 -8.39 5.17 13.01
N MET A 133 -7.89 4.53 11.96
CA MET A 133 -7.66 3.08 11.93
C MET A 133 -6.57 2.59 12.91
N ILE A 134 -5.59 3.43 13.26
CA ILE A 134 -4.57 3.07 14.26
C ILE A 134 -5.15 3.13 15.67
N ILE A 135 -6.02 4.09 15.94
CA ILE A 135 -6.65 4.29 17.27
C ILE A 135 -7.68 3.20 17.55
N ASP A 136 -8.39 2.74 16.53
CA ASP A 136 -9.39 1.66 16.67
C ASP A 136 -8.72 0.30 16.83
N LYS A 137 -8.79 -0.25 18.05
CA LYS A 137 -8.18 -1.55 18.40
C LYS A 137 -8.81 -2.75 17.69
N GLU A 138 -10.01 -2.60 17.14
CA GLU A 138 -10.70 -3.67 16.39
C GLU A 138 -10.28 -3.70 14.91
N ILE A 139 -9.52 -2.71 14.44
CA ILE A 139 -9.00 -2.64 13.06
C ILE A 139 -7.52 -3.02 13.03
N LYS A 140 -7.17 -4.03 12.25
CA LYS A 140 -5.78 -4.41 12.00
C LYS A 140 -5.21 -3.59 10.84
N ASN A 141 -4.86 -2.34 11.12
CA ASN A 141 -4.48 -1.33 10.11
C ASN A 141 -3.37 -1.79 9.16
N SER A 142 -2.48 -2.70 9.60
CA SER A 142 -1.40 -3.26 8.78
C SER A 142 -1.89 -4.08 7.58
N ASN A 143 -3.12 -4.59 7.65
CA ASN A 143 -3.73 -5.41 6.60
C ASN A 143 -4.34 -4.58 5.47
N TYR A 144 -4.31 -3.26 5.59
CA TYR A 144 -4.94 -2.37 4.62
C TYR A 144 -3.93 -1.45 3.92
N LYS A 145 -4.16 -1.23 2.64
CA LYS A 145 -3.56 -0.16 1.86
C LYS A 145 -4.63 0.89 1.57
N ILE A 146 -4.31 2.15 1.87
CA ILE A 146 -5.20 3.29 1.63
C ILE A 146 -4.54 4.20 0.60
N ASP A 147 -5.30 4.63 -0.38
CA ASP A 147 -4.95 5.67 -1.34
C ASP A 147 -6.11 6.63 -1.51
N THR A 148 -5.84 7.93 -1.69
CA THR A 148 -6.87 8.95 -1.89
C THR A 148 -6.60 9.70 -3.18
N TYR A 149 -7.64 9.91 -3.97
CA TYR A 149 -7.58 10.68 -5.21
C TYR A 149 -8.88 11.48 -5.40
N LYS A 150 -8.76 12.79 -5.51
CA LYS A 150 -9.90 13.71 -5.65
C LYS A 150 -11.01 13.42 -4.63
N LYS A 151 -10.63 13.37 -3.35
CA LYS A 151 -11.52 13.10 -2.20
C LYS A 151 -12.20 11.72 -2.22
N LYS A 152 -11.82 10.83 -3.12
CA LYS A 152 -12.27 9.43 -3.15
C LYS A 152 -11.22 8.55 -2.50
N ILE A 153 -11.62 7.80 -1.48
CA ILE A 153 -10.75 6.86 -0.78
C ILE A 153 -10.84 5.50 -1.46
N TYR A 154 -9.68 4.91 -1.71
CA TYR A 154 -9.52 3.54 -2.20
C TYR A 154 -8.87 2.71 -1.10
N ILE A 155 -9.55 1.64 -0.68
CA ILE A 155 -9.07 0.75 0.39
C ILE A 155 -8.93 -0.66 -0.17
N TYR A 156 -7.75 -1.25 0.00
CA TYR A 156 -7.45 -2.63 -0.37
C TYR A 156 -6.92 -3.36 0.85
N GLY A 157 -7.38 -4.57 1.10
CA GLY A 157 -6.88 -5.30 2.26
C GLY A 157 -7.64 -6.57 2.57
N ILE A 158 -7.38 -7.07 3.79
CA ILE A 158 -8.02 -8.25 4.35
C ILE A 158 -8.58 -7.89 5.71
N ALA A 159 -9.87 -8.13 5.92
CA ALA A 159 -10.52 -8.08 7.22
C ALA A 159 -10.65 -9.49 7.79
N TYR A 160 -10.49 -9.64 9.10
CA TYR A 160 -10.70 -10.93 9.77
C TYR A 160 -12.16 -11.40 9.71
N ASN A 161 -13.09 -10.45 9.70
CA ASN A 161 -14.53 -10.71 9.64
C ASN A 161 -15.28 -9.50 9.08
N GLU A 162 -16.58 -9.70 8.86
CA GLU A 162 -17.48 -8.69 8.32
C GLU A 162 -17.61 -7.46 9.25
N LYS A 163 -17.48 -7.63 10.56
CA LYS A 163 -17.53 -6.53 11.53
C LYS A 163 -16.37 -5.56 11.31
N GLU A 164 -15.15 -6.08 11.19
CA GLU A 164 -13.96 -5.27 10.91
C GLU A 164 -14.06 -4.57 9.55
N ARG A 165 -14.50 -5.32 8.50
CA ARG A 165 -14.69 -4.76 7.16
C ARG A 165 -15.63 -3.55 7.18
N ARG A 166 -16.79 -3.69 7.83
CA ARG A 166 -17.76 -2.59 7.96
C ARG A 166 -17.20 -1.42 8.75
N LYS A 167 -16.44 -1.68 9.82
CA LYS A 167 -15.80 -0.65 10.62
C LYS A 167 -14.83 0.20 9.79
N VAL A 168 -13.94 -0.44 9.05
CA VAL A 168 -12.98 0.26 8.16
C VAL A 168 -13.71 1.14 7.14
N ILE A 169 -14.79 0.65 6.54
CA ILE A 169 -15.59 1.41 5.58
C ILE A 169 -16.29 2.61 6.25
N ASN A 170 -16.81 2.42 7.44
CA ASN A 170 -17.49 3.48 8.18
C ASN A 170 -16.50 4.58 8.61
N GLU A 171 -15.34 4.21 9.19
CA GLU A 171 -14.28 5.17 9.50
C GLU A 171 -13.89 6.00 8.28
N ALA A 172 -13.77 5.36 7.12
CA ALA A 172 -13.46 6.07 5.89
C ALA A 172 -14.55 7.05 5.43
N LYS A 173 -15.82 6.72 5.65
CA LYS A 173 -16.96 7.59 5.31
C LYS A 173 -17.12 8.78 6.23
N GLU A 174 -16.65 8.66 7.48
CA GLU A 174 -16.72 9.71 8.49
C GLU A 174 -15.62 10.77 8.35
N ILE A 175 -14.58 10.50 7.54
CA ILE A 175 -13.51 11.47 7.30
C ILE A 175 -14.06 12.70 6.56
N LEU A 176 -13.73 13.86 7.08
CA LEU A 176 -14.16 15.14 6.53
C LEU A 176 -13.70 15.31 5.06
N ASP A 177 -14.55 15.91 4.25
CA ASP A 177 -14.30 16.17 2.82
C ASP A 177 -14.28 14.91 1.91
N VAL A 178 -14.56 13.72 2.40
CA VAL A 178 -14.66 12.50 1.58
C VAL A 178 -15.94 12.52 0.76
N GLU A 179 -15.81 12.29 -0.55
CA GLU A 179 -16.94 12.22 -1.49
C GLU A 179 -17.38 10.77 -1.76
N ASN A 180 -16.44 9.84 -1.74
CA ASN A 180 -16.75 8.42 -1.97
C ASN A 180 -15.69 7.50 -1.37
N VAL A 181 -16.10 6.27 -1.04
CA VAL A 181 -15.23 5.20 -0.55
C VAL A 181 -15.37 3.97 -1.45
N ILE A 182 -14.27 3.56 -2.06
CA ILE A 182 -14.16 2.37 -2.91
C ILE A 182 -13.33 1.35 -2.15
N ALA A 183 -13.99 0.32 -1.61
CA ALA A 183 -13.35 -0.69 -0.77
C ALA A 183 -13.31 -2.04 -1.48
N SER A 184 -12.10 -2.58 -1.66
CA SER A 184 -11.83 -3.94 -2.13
C SER A 184 -11.18 -4.72 -0.98
N ILE A 185 -11.99 -5.06 0.01
CA ILE A 185 -11.57 -5.74 1.24
C ILE A 185 -12.06 -7.18 1.18
N LEU A 186 -11.10 -8.11 1.18
CA LEU A 186 -11.37 -9.54 1.27
C LEU A 186 -11.64 -9.93 2.72
N LEU A 187 -12.45 -10.95 2.94
CA LEU A 187 -12.54 -11.61 4.24
C LEU A 187 -11.52 -12.75 4.33
N VAL A 188 -11.09 -13.09 5.53
CA VAL A 188 -10.20 -14.24 5.76
C VAL A 188 -10.81 -15.52 5.19
N GLU A 189 -12.11 -15.71 5.33
CA GLU A 189 -12.85 -16.86 4.79
C GLU A 189 -12.80 -16.97 3.25
N ASP A 190 -12.58 -15.85 2.55
CA ASP A 190 -12.45 -15.79 1.07
C ASP A 190 -11.05 -16.15 0.57
N LEU A 191 -10.08 -16.35 1.45
CA LEU A 191 -8.71 -16.65 1.06
C LEU A 191 -8.56 -18.13 0.65
N SER A 192 -7.75 -18.37 -0.38
CA SER A 192 -7.51 -19.73 -0.88
C SER A 192 -6.71 -20.59 0.11
N ARG A 193 -5.86 -19.94 0.91
CA ARG A 193 -5.04 -20.57 1.96
C ARG A 193 -5.02 -19.68 3.18
N GLN A 194 -5.44 -20.19 4.31
CA GLN A 194 -5.45 -19.49 5.59
C GLN A 194 -4.28 -19.96 6.46
N SER A 195 -3.78 -19.10 7.34
CA SER A 195 -2.88 -19.50 8.42
C SER A 195 -3.70 -20.15 9.53
N ASN A 196 -3.37 -21.39 9.89
CA ASN A 196 -3.92 -22.05 11.08
C ASN A 196 -3.32 -21.45 12.35
#